data_a3020eb79a4a443b5013d9f634eb3a89
#
_entry.id   a3020eb79a4a443b5013d9f634eb3a89
#
_cell.length_a   1.000
_cell.length_b   1.000
_cell.length_c   1.000
_cell.angle_alpha   90.00
_cell.angle_beta   90.00
_cell.angle_gamma   90.00
#
_symmetry.space_group_name_H-M   'P 1'
#
loop_
_entity.id
_entity.type
_entity.pdbx_description
1 polymer ?
#
loop_
_entity_poly.entity_id
_entity_poly.type
_entity_poly.pdbx_seq_one_letter_code
_entity_poly.pdbx_strand_id
1 'polypeptide(L)'
;MANDLFNSFMSGPDENGRFGDFGGRFVSETLMPLILDLEAEYERAKTDETFWAEMDDLWTNYVGRPSPLYYAERLTERLGGAKIYFKRDELNHTGAHKINNVLGQIILARRMGKTRIIAETGAGQHGVATATVCAKFGLKCIVYMGKHDVERQAPNVFRMRLLGAEVIPVTSGRGTLKDAMNDALRDWVTNVRDTFYCIGTVAGPHPYPAMVRDFQSIIGKEAKEQMMAAEGRLPDTIIAAIGGGSNAMGLFFPFLDDKDVRIIGVEAGGKGVDMKMEHCASLTGGRPGVLHGNRTYLLQDDDGQILEGFSISAGLDYPGIGPEHSWLHEVGRAEYVAITDKEALEAFQLCCETEGIIPALEPSHALAHVAKIAPDLPKDHIICMNLCGRGDKDIFTVARHLGFDMSDTVGRDAD
;
A
#
# COMPACT_ATOMS: atom_id res chain seq x y z
N MET A 1 -8.41 -27.41 13.62
CA MET A 1 -8.31 -28.44 12.56
C MET A 1 -8.28 -27.80 11.15
N ALA A 2 -7.70 -26.61 10.97
CA ALA A 2 -7.55 -25.97 9.66
C ALA A 2 -6.07 -25.88 9.19
N ASN A 3 -5.12 -26.34 10.00
CA ASN A 3 -3.69 -26.13 9.74
C ASN A 3 -3.00 -27.18 8.87
N ASP A 4 -3.68 -28.25 8.46
CA ASP A 4 -3.08 -29.36 7.68
C ASP A 4 -3.42 -29.32 6.17
N LEU A 5 -4.12 -28.28 5.69
CA LEU A 5 -4.59 -28.21 4.30
C LEU A 5 -3.62 -27.49 3.34
N PHE A 6 -2.59 -26.81 3.84
CA PHE A 6 -1.69 -26.03 3.00
C PHE A 6 -0.24 -26.47 3.21
N ASN A 7 0.41 -26.91 2.15
CA ASN A 7 1.86 -27.21 2.17
C ASN A 7 2.71 -25.92 2.33
N SER A 8 2.18 -24.75 1.94
CA SER A 8 2.86 -23.45 2.00
C SER A 8 1.84 -22.33 1.96
N PHE A 9 2.01 -21.28 2.77
CA PHE A 9 1.24 -20.05 2.69
C PHE A 9 1.56 -19.21 1.44
N MET A 10 2.64 -19.54 0.73
CA MET A 10 3.05 -18.86 -0.51
C MET A 10 2.46 -19.50 -1.77
N SER A 11 1.68 -20.57 -1.67
CA SER A 11 1.16 -21.34 -2.80
C SER A 11 -0.02 -20.69 -3.54
N GLY A 12 -0.67 -19.67 -2.97
CA GLY A 12 -1.81 -19.00 -3.59
C GLY A 12 -1.42 -17.94 -4.64
N PRO A 13 -2.36 -17.49 -5.48
CA PRO A 13 -3.75 -17.93 -5.57
C PRO A 13 -3.93 -19.25 -6.34
N ASP A 14 -5.12 -19.86 -6.27
CA ASP A 14 -5.51 -21.00 -7.11
C ASP A 14 -5.75 -20.58 -8.58
N GLU A 15 -6.11 -21.54 -9.45
CA GLU A 15 -6.42 -21.32 -10.87
C GLU A 15 -7.59 -20.37 -11.13
N ASN A 16 -8.45 -20.17 -10.15
CA ASN A 16 -9.56 -19.24 -10.19
C ASN A 16 -9.20 -17.84 -9.64
N GLY A 17 -7.94 -17.64 -9.28
CA GLY A 17 -7.45 -16.40 -8.68
C GLY A 17 -7.87 -16.21 -7.23
N ARG A 18 -8.05 -17.30 -6.46
CA ARG A 18 -8.54 -17.25 -5.08
C ARG A 18 -7.47 -17.65 -4.07
N PHE A 19 -7.52 -16.97 -2.93
CA PHE A 19 -6.84 -17.30 -1.69
C PHE A 19 -7.92 -17.83 -0.73
N GLY A 20 -8.12 -19.16 -0.68
CA GLY A 20 -9.28 -19.75 -0.01
C GLY A 20 -10.59 -19.21 -0.61
N ASP A 21 -11.43 -18.61 0.24
CA ASP A 21 -12.71 -18.03 -0.21
C ASP A 21 -12.59 -16.63 -0.82
N PHE A 22 -11.42 -15.98 -0.77
CA PHE A 22 -11.20 -14.59 -1.17
C PHE A 22 -10.53 -14.47 -2.53
N GLY A 23 -10.65 -13.31 -3.18
CA GLY A 23 -10.12 -13.07 -4.52
C GLY A 23 -11.13 -13.30 -5.63
N GLY A 24 -10.70 -13.88 -6.74
CA GLY A 24 -11.52 -14.14 -7.92
C GLY A 24 -11.59 -12.99 -8.91
N ARG A 25 -12.50 -13.10 -9.90
CA ARG A 25 -12.69 -12.13 -11.01
C ARG A 25 -14.14 -11.69 -11.09
N PHE A 26 -14.54 -10.69 -10.30
CA PHE A 26 -15.89 -10.14 -10.28
C PHE A 26 -15.95 -8.87 -11.15
N VAL A 27 -15.82 -9.05 -12.45
CA VAL A 27 -15.78 -7.95 -13.44
C VAL A 27 -16.88 -8.12 -14.48
N SER A 28 -17.18 -7.02 -15.20
CA SER A 28 -18.08 -7.08 -16.35
C SER A 28 -17.48 -7.93 -17.47
N GLU A 29 -18.34 -8.53 -18.29
CA GLU A 29 -17.95 -9.39 -19.44
C GLU A 29 -17.01 -8.66 -20.40
N THR A 30 -17.18 -7.36 -20.56
CA THR A 30 -16.34 -6.51 -21.43
C THR A 30 -14.88 -6.45 -20.99
N LEU A 31 -14.59 -6.58 -19.70
CA LEU A 31 -13.23 -6.59 -19.16
C LEU A 31 -12.59 -7.98 -19.13
N MET A 32 -13.39 -9.04 -19.15
CA MET A 32 -12.87 -10.40 -18.95
C MET A 32 -11.78 -10.79 -19.98
N PRO A 33 -11.91 -10.53 -21.28
CA PRO A 33 -10.84 -10.84 -22.24
C PRO A 33 -9.52 -10.15 -21.89
N LEU A 34 -9.57 -8.86 -21.50
CA LEU A 34 -8.37 -8.12 -21.13
C LEU A 34 -7.74 -8.63 -19.83
N ILE A 35 -8.55 -9.03 -18.84
CA ILE A 35 -8.09 -9.64 -17.60
C ILE A 35 -7.34 -10.95 -17.88
N LEU A 36 -7.89 -11.80 -18.78
CA LEU A 36 -7.24 -13.04 -19.16
C LEU A 36 -5.96 -12.80 -19.98
N ASP A 37 -5.94 -11.80 -20.87
CA ASP A 37 -4.73 -11.39 -21.59
C ASP A 37 -3.64 -10.89 -20.63
N LEU A 38 -4.03 -10.10 -19.62
CA LEU A 38 -3.11 -9.62 -18.57
C LEU A 38 -2.55 -10.78 -17.74
N GLU A 39 -3.41 -11.72 -17.34
CA GLU A 39 -2.98 -12.92 -16.61
C GLU A 39 -1.97 -13.73 -17.43
N ALA A 40 -2.26 -13.96 -18.71
CA ALA A 40 -1.36 -14.69 -19.60
C ALA A 40 -0.02 -13.98 -19.79
N GLU A 41 0.01 -12.64 -19.89
CA GLU A 41 1.25 -11.87 -19.99
C GLU A 41 2.02 -11.90 -18.68
N TYR A 42 1.33 -11.74 -17.54
CA TYR A 42 1.94 -11.83 -16.22
C TYR A 42 2.56 -13.23 -15.95
N GLU A 43 1.86 -14.32 -16.30
CA GLU A 43 2.40 -15.68 -16.17
C GLU A 43 3.65 -15.89 -17.06
N ARG A 44 3.68 -15.33 -18.27
CA ARG A 44 4.90 -15.34 -19.10
C ARG A 44 6.03 -14.54 -18.46
N ALA A 45 5.74 -13.36 -17.94
CA ALA A 45 6.72 -12.48 -17.31
C ALA A 45 7.36 -13.09 -16.06
N LYS A 46 6.63 -13.92 -15.30
CA LYS A 46 7.18 -14.58 -14.09
C LYS A 46 8.42 -15.42 -14.37
N THR A 47 8.55 -16.00 -15.56
CA THR A 47 9.66 -16.86 -15.97
C THR A 47 10.55 -16.23 -17.04
N ASP A 48 10.29 -15.00 -17.46
CA ASP A 48 11.07 -14.30 -18.48
C ASP A 48 12.25 -13.55 -17.87
N GLU A 49 13.46 -14.06 -18.08
CA GLU A 49 14.70 -13.45 -17.59
C GLU A 49 14.87 -12.00 -18.08
N THR A 50 14.39 -11.68 -19.29
CA THR A 50 14.52 -10.32 -19.85
C THR A 50 13.60 -9.33 -19.15
N PHE A 51 12.44 -9.79 -18.68
CA PHE A 51 11.53 -8.99 -17.86
C PHE A 51 12.18 -8.63 -16.51
N TRP A 52 12.71 -9.64 -15.84
CA TRP A 52 13.32 -9.43 -14.53
C TRP A 52 14.65 -8.66 -14.61
N ALA A 53 15.44 -8.85 -15.67
CA ALA A 53 16.62 -8.01 -15.89
C ALA A 53 16.28 -6.52 -16.09
N GLU A 54 15.20 -6.20 -16.84
CA GLU A 54 14.69 -4.82 -16.96
C GLU A 54 14.18 -4.30 -15.61
N MET A 55 13.48 -5.12 -14.83
CA MET A 55 13.01 -4.76 -13.49
C MET A 55 14.18 -4.47 -12.52
N ASP A 56 15.17 -5.34 -12.48
CA ASP A 56 16.34 -5.22 -11.59
C ASP A 56 17.18 -3.99 -11.94
N ASP A 57 17.39 -3.70 -13.23
CA ASP A 57 18.06 -2.47 -13.66
C ASP A 57 17.30 -1.23 -13.19
N LEU A 58 15.98 -1.21 -13.37
CA LEU A 58 15.15 -0.09 -12.94
C LEU A 58 15.05 0.03 -11.42
N TRP A 59 14.94 -1.06 -10.70
CA TRP A 59 14.96 -1.02 -9.23
C TRP A 59 16.29 -0.48 -8.73
N THR A 60 17.41 -0.90 -9.29
CA THR A 60 18.75 -0.47 -8.86
C THR A 60 19.04 0.97 -9.29
N ASN A 61 18.93 1.26 -10.59
CA ASN A 61 19.46 2.49 -11.17
C ASN A 61 18.44 3.64 -11.24
N TYR A 62 17.15 3.35 -11.12
CA TYR A 62 16.09 4.36 -11.17
C TYR A 62 15.34 4.54 -9.86
N VAL A 63 15.03 3.46 -9.15
CA VAL A 63 14.36 3.51 -7.84
C VAL A 63 15.35 3.77 -6.70
N GLY A 64 16.57 3.25 -6.81
CA GLY A 64 17.60 3.37 -5.79
C GLY A 64 17.55 2.22 -4.76
N ARG A 65 17.09 1.03 -5.20
CA ARG A 65 17.12 -0.17 -4.35
C ARG A 65 18.51 -0.83 -4.33
N PRO A 66 18.86 -1.63 -3.29
CA PRO A 66 17.99 -1.99 -2.15
C PRO A 66 17.72 -0.83 -1.20
N SER A 67 16.47 -0.71 -0.73
CA SER A 67 16.16 0.27 0.33
C SER A 67 16.90 -0.12 1.61
N PRO A 68 17.47 0.84 2.38
CA PRO A 68 18.20 0.51 3.59
C PRO A 68 17.35 -0.17 4.65
N LEU A 69 17.96 -1.08 5.40
CA LEU A 69 17.50 -1.50 6.71
C LEU A 69 18.20 -0.63 7.76
N TYR A 70 17.44 0.08 8.58
CA TYR A 70 17.93 1.07 9.53
C TYR A 70 17.58 0.68 10.96
N TYR A 71 18.60 0.56 11.82
CA TYR A 71 18.39 0.39 13.26
C TYR A 71 17.98 1.71 13.88
N ALA A 72 16.75 1.81 14.40
CA ALA A 72 16.20 2.99 15.04
C ALA A 72 16.67 3.04 16.50
N GLU A 73 17.94 3.46 16.70
CA GLU A 73 18.65 3.36 17.98
C GLU A 73 17.99 4.20 19.06
N ARG A 74 17.74 5.49 18.79
CA ARG A 74 17.15 6.39 19.79
C ARG A 74 15.70 6.05 20.10
N LEU A 75 14.96 5.58 19.12
CA LEU A 75 13.59 5.09 19.32
C LEU A 75 13.61 3.82 20.18
N THR A 76 14.52 2.89 19.90
CA THR A 76 14.71 1.67 20.70
C THR A 76 15.04 2.02 22.14
N GLU A 77 15.98 2.94 22.37
CA GLU A 77 16.34 3.42 23.71
C GLU A 77 15.16 4.12 24.40
N ARG A 78 14.42 4.96 23.68
CA ARG A 78 13.30 5.75 24.20
C ARG A 78 12.15 4.88 24.67
N LEU A 79 11.83 3.81 23.92
CA LEU A 79 10.75 2.90 24.25
C LEU A 79 11.19 1.82 25.24
N GLY A 80 12.45 1.40 25.19
CA GLY A 80 12.93 0.23 25.91
C GLY A 80 12.41 -1.08 25.27
N GLY A 81 12.82 -2.24 25.82
CA GLY A 81 12.37 -3.55 25.30
C GLY A 81 13.00 -3.90 23.95
N ALA A 82 12.16 -4.21 22.94
CA ALA A 82 12.60 -4.76 21.65
C ALA A 82 13.48 -3.82 20.83
N LYS A 83 14.42 -4.37 20.04
CA LYS A 83 15.16 -3.67 19.00
C LYS A 83 14.22 -3.33 17.84
N ILE A 84 14.28 -2.11 17.32
CA ILE A 84 13.42 -1.62 16.25
C ILE A 84 14.23 -1.33 15.00
N TYR A 85 13.86 -1.96 13.90
CA TYR A 85 14.42 -1.75 12.58
C TYR A 85 13.37 -1.20 11.62
N PHE A 86 13.75 -0.21 10.81
CA PHE A 86 12.95 0.30 9.71
C PHE A 86 13.46 -0.20 8.37
N LYS A 87 12.60 -0.81 7.57
CA LYS A 87 12.82 -0.98 6.14
C LYS A 87 12.44 0.32 5.45
N ARG A 88 13.44 1.05 4.94
CA ARG A 88 13.37 2.46 4.55
C ARG A 88 12.86 2.66 3.11
N ASP A 89 11.62 2.22 2.79
CA ASP A 89 11.04 2.38 1.46
C ASP A 89 10.60 3.83 1.13
N GLU A 90 10.57 4.72 2.12
CA GLU A 90 10.35 6.14 1.91
C GLU A 90 11.52 6.83 1.19
N LEU A 91 12.68 6.20 1.14
CA LEU A 91 13.86 6.68 0.40
C LEU A 91 13.85 6.32 -1.08
N ASN A 92 12.96 5.45 -1.52
CA ASN A 92 12.81 5.11 -2.92
C ASN A 92 12.46 6.35 -3.76
N HIS A 93 12.85 6.34 -5.04
CA HIS A 93 12.38 7.34 -6.00
C HIS A 93 10.85 7.49 -5.91
N THR A 94 10.34 8.71 -5.93
CA THR A 94 8.96 9.13 -5.62
C THR A 94 8.60 9.24 -4.13
N GLY A 95 9.41 8.68 -3.22
CA GLY A 95 9.26 8.83 -1.78
C GLY A 95 8.33 7.81 -1.11
N ALA A 96 8.11 6.65 -1.74
CA ALA A 96 7.29 5.56 -1.21
C ALA A 96 7.52 4.24 -1.95
N HIS A 97 6.95 3.15 -1.41
CA HIS A 97 6.99 1.79 -1.99
C HIS A 97 6.26 1.63 -3.34
N LYS A 98 5.36 2.55 -3.69
CA LYS A 98 4.46 2.40 -4.86
C LYS A 98 5.19 2.22 -6.19
N ILE A 99 6.36 2.82 -6.35
CA ILE A 99 7.17 2.76 -7.57
C ILE A 99 7.56 1.32 -7.95
N ASN A 100 7.77 0.43 -6.96
CA ASN A 100 8.17 -0.96 -7.21
C ASN A 100 7.15 -1.70 -8.08
N ASN A 101 5.88 -1.61 -7.68
CA ASN A 101 4.76 -2.23 -8.36
C ASN A 101 4.45 -1.55 -9.70
N VAL A 102 4.45 -0.21 -9.73
CA VAL A 102 4.10 0.55 -10.94
C VAL A 102 5.04 0.22 -12.09
N LEU A 103 6.34 0.06 -11.83
CA LEU A 103 7.31 -0.37 -12.85
C LEU A 103 6.89 -1.69 -13.50
N GLY A 104 6.61 -2.72 -12.70
CA GLY A 104 6.21 -4.03 -13.22
C GLY A 104 4.94 -3.97 -14.05
N GLN A 105 3.90 -3.26 -13.56
CA GLN A 105 2.66 -3.09 -14.30
C GLN A 105 2.84 -2.33 -15.62
N ILE A 106 3.65 -1.28 -15.63
CA ILE A 106 3.87 -0.47 -16.84
C ILE A 106 4.71 -1.23 -17.88
N ILE A 107 5.69 -2.05 -17.46
CA ILE A 107 6.42 -2.93 -18.38
C ILE A 107 5.47 -3.96 -19.01
N LEU A 108 4.59 -4.59 -18.22
CA LEU A 108 3.55 -5.48 -18.75
C LEU A 108 2.63 -4.75 -19.73
N ALA A 109 2.14 -3.56 -19.39
CA ALA A 109 1.30 -2.76 -20.27
C ALA A 109 1.98 -2.48 -21.62
N ARG A 110 3.27 -2.14 -21.63
CA ARG A 110 4.06 -1.93 -22.86
C ARG A 110 4.18 -3.21 -23.66
N ARG A 111 4.43 -4.36 -23.03
CA ARG A 111 4.48 -5.67 -23.70
C ARG A 111 3.12 -6.06 -24.33
N MET A 112 2.03 -5.67 -23.69
CA MET A 112 0.67 -5.82 -24.21
C MET A 112 0.29 -4.78 -25.28
N GLY A 113 1.21 -3.88 -25.67
CA GLY A 113 0.97 -2.84 -26.68
C GLY A 113 0.03 -1.72 -26.22
N LYS A 114 -0.16 -1.53 -24.91
CA LYS A 114 -1.00 -0.45 -24.37
C LYS A 114 -0.27 0.88 -24.43
N THR A 115 -0.98 1.93 -24.85
CA THR A 115 -0.41 3.27 -25.05
C THR A 115 -0.96 4.31 -24.08
N ARG A 116 -2.02 3.96 -23.36
CA ARG A 116 -2.71 4.80 -22.40
C ARG A 116 -2.78 4.08 -21.04
N ILE A 117 -2.34 4.77 -20.00
CA ILE A 117 -2.36 4.25 -18.63
C ILE A 117 -3.33 5.09 -17.82
N ILE A 118 -4.20 4.42 -17.09
CA ILE A 118 -5.03 5.05 -16.06
C ILE A 118 -4.67 4.52 -14.69
N ALA A 119 -4.86 5.35 -13.67
CA ALA A 119 -4.66 4.98 -12.27
C ALA A 119 -5.65 5.71 -11.37
N GLU A 120 -5.93 5.14 -10.21
CA GLU A 120 -6.57 5.81 -9.09
C GLU A 120 -5.53 6.29 -8.08
N THR A 121 -5.88 7.27 -7.25
CA THR A 121 -5.04 7.64 -6.11
C THR A 121 -5.84 8.34 -5.01
N GLY A 122 -5.49 8.09 -3.73
CA GLY A 122 -5.98 8.81 -2.56
C GLY A 122 -4.92 9.81 -2.08
N ALA A 123 -3.90 9.35 -1.36
CA ALA A 123 -2.79 10.21 -0.90
C ALA A 123 -1.93 10.82 -2.04
N GLY A 124 -2.15 10.42 -3.28
CA GLY A 124 -1.39 10.89 -4.44
C GLY A 124 -0.11 10.11 -4.73
N GLN A 125 0.39 9.28 -3.82
CA GLN A 125 1.66 8.58 -4.01
C GLN A 125 1.63 7.56 -5.16
N HIS A 126 0.52 6.84 -5.33
CA HIS A 126 0.35 5.95 -6.48
C HIS A 126 0.26 6.72 -7.78
N GLY A 127 -0.51 7.80 -7.80
CA GLY A 127 -0.62 8.69 -8.97
C GLY A 127 0.73 9.27 -9.37
N VAL A 128 1.53 9.75 -8.40
CA VAL A 128 2.90 10.26 -8.66
C VAL A 128 3.80 9.16 -9.22
N ALA A 129 3.77 7.94 -8.64
CA ALA A 129 4.56 6.82 -9.15
C ALA A 129 4.16 6.46 -10.59
N THR A 130 2.85 6.39 -10.89
CA THR A 130 2.34 6.10 -12.23
C THR A 130 2.72 7.20 -13.22
N ALA A 131 2.53 8.47 -12.87
CA ALA A 131 2.93 9.60 -13.70
C ALA A 131 4.44 9.59 -13.98
N THR A 132 5.26 9.28 -12.97
CA THR A 132 6.72 9.19 -13.09
C THR A 132 7.15 8.11 -14.10
N VAL A 133 6.59 6.91 -13.99
CA VAL A 133 6.95 5.80 -14.88
C VAL A 133 6.38 6.02 -16.29
N CYS A 134 5.17 6.58 -16.41
CA CYS A 134 4.61 6.96 -17.71
C CYS A 134 5.46 8.02 -18.41
N ALA A 135 5.92 9.05 -17.69
CA ALA A 135 6.83 10.07 -18.24
C ALA A 135 8.14 9.43 -18.73
N LYS A 136 8.74 8.51 -17.93
CA LYS A 136 9.95 7.78 -18.31
C LYS A 136 9.78 6.99 -19.62
N PHE A 137 8.63 6.38 -19.84
CA PHE A 137 8.37 5.54 -21.02
C PHE A 137 7.59 6.23 -22.15
N GLY A 138 7.27 7.52 -22.01
CA GLY A 138 6.54 8.29 -23.03
C GLY A 138 5.08 7.83 -23.22
N LEU A 139 4.41 7.37 -22.16
CA LEU A 139 3.03 6.89 -22.19
C LEU A 139 2.04 7.97 -21.73
N LYS A 140 0.85 7.99 -22.31
CA LYS A 140 -0.23 8.87 -21.85
C LYS A 140 -0.70 8.38 -20.46
N CYS A 141 -0.75 9.31 -19.50
CA CYS A 141 -1.15 9.03 -18.12
C CYS A 141 -2.36 9.85 -17.70
N ILE A 142 -3.38 9.19 -17.16
CA ILE A 142 -4.56 9.81 -16.56
C ILE A 142 -4.74 9.26 -15.15
N VAL A 143 -4.87 10.16 -14.17
CA VAL A 143 -5.03 9.79 -12.76
C VAL A 143 -6.35 10.31 -12.23
N TYR A 144 -7.19 9.39 -11.76
CA TYR A 144 -8.43 9.69 -11.06
C TYR A 144 -8.14 9.89 -9.58
N MET A 145 -8.62 11.01 -9.04
CA MET A 145 -8.40 11.36 -7.64
C MET A 145 -9.65 12.01 -7.06
N GLY A 146 -10.08 11.59 -5.88
CA GLY A 146 -11.24 12.18 -5.23
C GLY A 146 -11.05 13.68 -5.01
N LYS A 147 -12.10 14.49 -5.19
CA LYS A 147 -12.01 15.95 -5.07
C LYS A 147 -11.45 16.40 -3.72
N HIS A 148 -11.88 15.75 -2.62
CA HIS A 148 -11.35 16.04 -1.28
C HIS A 148 -9.87 15.70 -1.15
N ASP A 149 -9.43 14.61 -1.79
CA ASP A 149 -8.03 14.20 -1.80
C ASP A 149 -7.16 15.18 -2.63
N VAL A 150 -7.70 15.69 -3.76
CA VAL A 150 -7.02 16.72 -4.57
C VAL A 150 -6.70 17.96 -3.73
N GLU A 151 -7.63 18.38 -2.88
CA GLU A 151 -7.45 19.55 -2.02
C GLU A 151 -6.44 19.29 -0.88
N ARG A 152 -6.56 18.16 -0.17
CA ARG A 152 -5.69 17.83 0.97
C ARG A 152 -4.27 17.38 0.57
N GLN A 153 -4.08 16.96 -0.69
CA GLN A 153 -2.81 16.43 -1.21
C GLN A 153 -2.30 17.23 -2.44
N ALA A 154 -2.54 18.55 -2.44
CA ALA A 154 -2.16 19.46 -3.52
C ALA A 154 -0.70 19.34 -3.99
N PRO A 155 0.33 19.13 -3.14
CA PRO A 155 1.71 18.93 -3.57
C PRO A 155 1.88 17.72 -4.50
N ASN A 156 1.20 16.60 -4.23
CA ASN A 156 1.26 15.43 -5.09
C ASN A 156 0.49 15.65 -6.41
N VAL A 157 -0.62 16.38 -6.37
CA VAL A 157 -1.35 16.78 -7.60
C VAL A 157 -0.45 17.61 -8.51
N PHE A 158 0.27 18.56 -7.95
CA PHE A 158 1.21 19.38 -8.72
C PHE A 158 2.35 18.54 -9.30
N ARG A 159 2.92 17.60 -8.51
CA ARG A 159 3.95 16.66 -9.02
C ARG A 159 3.44 15.83 -10.20
N MET A 160 2.23 15.28 -10.13
CA MET A 160 1.64 14.51 -11.24
C MET A 160 1.50 15.35 -12.51
N ARG A 161 1.05 16.60 -12.39
CA ARG A 161 0.93 17.54 -13.51
C ARG A 161 2.28 17.90 -14.10
N LEU A 162 3.31 18.16 -13.28
CA LEU A 162 4.69 18.39 -13.74
C LEU A 162 5.25 17.21 -14.54
N LEU A 163 4.84 15.99 -14.19
CA LEU A 163 5.23 14.75 -14.88
C LEU A 163 4.39 14.48 -16.14
N GLY A 164 3.51 15.42 -16.52
CA GLY A 164 2.70 15.33 -17.73
C GLY A 164 1.42 14.50 -17.61
N ALA A 165 1.04 14.07 -16.39
CA ALA A 165 -0.21 13.35 -16.19
C ALA A 165 -1.41 14.31 -16.14
N GLU A 166 -2.52 13.87 -16.72
CA GLU A 166 -3.83 14.48 -16.54
C GLU A 166 -4.42 13.99 -15.21
N VAL A 167 -4.76 14.90 -14.29
CA VAL A 167 -5.40 14.57 -13.02
C VAL A 167 -6.87 14.97 -13.09
N ILE A 168 -7.77 13.99 -13.01
CA ILE A 168 -9.22 14.16 -13.07
C ILE A 168 -9.79 14.12 -11.65
N PRO A 169 -10.31 15.24 -11.13
CA PRO A 169 -11.01 15.27 -9.85
C PRO A 169 -12.35 14.55 -9.94
N VAL A 170 -12.55 13.53 -9.10
CA VAL A 170 -13.79 12.78 -9.01
C VAL A 170 -14.71 13.44 -7.98
N THR A 171 -15.90 13.81 -8.42
CA THR A 171 -16.91 14.50 -7.59
C THR A 171 -18.10 13.63 -7.23
N SER A 172 -18.18 12.42 -7.78
CA SER A 172 -19.20 11.41 -7.43
C SER A 172 -18.95 10.88 -6.01
N GLY A 173 -20.01 10.41 -5.36
CA GLY A 173 -19.94 9.89 -3.99
C GLY A 173 -19.43 10.94 -2.99
N ARG A 174 -18.49 10.56 -2.16
CA ARG A 174 -17.80 11.47 -1.22
C ARG A 174 -16.53 12.10 -1.80
N GLY A 175 -16.17 11.75 -3.05
CA GLY A 175 -14.96 12.24 -3.68
C GLY A 175 -13.67 11.73 -2.99
N THR A 176 -13.63 10.43 -2.66
CA THR A 176 -12.52 9.74 -2.02
C THR A 176 -11.88 8.69 -2.94
N LEU A 177 -10.89 7.95 -2.43
CA LEU A 177 -10.20 6.89 -3.17
C LEU A 177 -11.15 5.84 -3.76
N LYS A 178 -12.20 5.42 -3.02
CA LYS A 178 -13.19 4.45 -3.52
C LYS A 178 -13.88 4.96 -4.78
N ASP A 179 -14.26 6.24 -4.80
CA ASP A 179 -14.94 6.86 -5.94
C ASP A 179 -13.99 7.03 -7.12
N ALA A 180 -12.73 7.36 -6.86
CA ALA A 180 -11.68 7.40 -7.87
C ALA A 180 -11.47 6.03 -8.54
N MET A 181 -11.47 4.93 -7.77
CA MET A 181 -11.44 3.57 -8.33
C MET A 181 -12.67 3.27 -9.19
N ASN A 182 -13.86 3.69 -8.77
CA ASN A 182 -15.07 3.49 -9.55
C ASN A 182 -15.02 4.20 -10.91
N ASP A 183 -14.52 5.44 -10.95
CA ASP A 183 -14.40 6.20 -12.20
C ASP A 183 -13.30 5.65 -13.09
N ALA A 184 -12.16 5.22 -12.52
CA ALA A 184 -11.11 4.53 -13.26
C ALA A 184 -11.63 3.21 -13.90
N LEU A 185 -12.43 2.42 -13.18
CA LEU A 185 -13.05 1.21 -13.71
C LEU A 185 -14.03 1.52 -14.85
N ARG A 186 -14.83 2.60 -14.76
CA ARG A 186 -15.74 3.03 -15.84
C ARG A 186 -14.98 3.44 -17.10
N ASP A 187 -13.89 4.21 -16.93
CA ASP A 187 -13.00 4.56 -18.04
C ASP A 187 -12.40 3.31 -18.68
N TRP A 188 -11.93 2.37 -17.86
CA TRP A 188 -11.29 1.15 -18.34
C TRP A 188 -12.24 0.31 -19.20
N VAL A 189 -13.49 0.09 -18.74
CA VAL A 189 -14.53 -0.60 -19.53
C VAL A 189 -14.77 0.09 -20.87
N THR A 190 -14.74 1.43 -20.89
CA THR A 190 -14.99 2.22 -22.09
C THR A 190 -13.84 2.15 -23.09
N ASN A 191 -12.59 2.12 -22.62
CA ASN A 191 -11.37 2.26 -23.40
C ASN A 191 -10.46 1.02 -23.34
N VAL A 192 -11.04 -0.16 -23.22
CA VAL A 192 -10.37 -1.43 -22.96
C VAL A 192 -9.27 -1.80 -23.98
N ARG A 193 -9.35 -1.31 -25.21
CA ARG A 193 -8.44 -1.71 -26.31
C ARG A 193 -7.04 -1.18 -26.13
N ASP A 194 -6.89 0.10 -25.82
CA ASP A 194 -5.60 0.82 -25.76
C ASP A 194 -5.15 1.16 -24.35
N THR A 195 -6.02 0.96 -23.37
CA THR A 195 -5.85 1.41 -21.99
C THR A 195 -5.47 0.26 -21.07
N PHE A 196 -4.50 0.51 -20.21
CA PHE A 196 -4.14 -0.35 -19.08
C PHE A 196 -4.49 0.36 -17.78
N TYR A 197 -5.18 -0.33 -16.88
CA TYR A 197 -5.45 0.16 -15.54
C TYR A 197 -4.31 -0.28 -14.60
N CYS A 198 -3.52 0.67 -14.13
CA CYS A 198 -2.45 0.46 -13.16
C CYS A 198 -3.02 0.58 -11.75
N ILE A 199 -3.32 -0.55 -11.11
CA ILE A 199 -3.91 -0.59 -9.76
C ILE A 199 -2.82 -0.40 -8.69
N GLY A 200 -3.06 0.49 -7.73
CA GLY A 200 -2.09 0.91 -6.73
C GLY A 200 -1.94 0.01 -5.51
N THR A 201 -2.72 -1.07 -5.41
CA THR A 201 -2.72 -1.96 -4.23
C THR A 201 -2.96 -3.42 -4.59
N VAL A 202 -2.87 -4.34 -3.60
CA VAL A 202 -3.13 -5.79 -3.76
C VAL A 202 -4.63 -6.11 -3.78
N ALA A 203 -5.46 -5.21 -4.31
CA ALA A 203 -6.89 -5.37 -4.52
C ALA A 203 -7.22 -5.44 -6.01
N GLY A 204 -8.48 -5.61 -6.34
CA GLY A 204 -8.92 -5.74 -7.73
C GLY A 204 -9.11 -7.20 -8.16
N PRO A 205 -9.59 -7.42 -9.40
CA PRO A 205 -9.78 -8.77 -9.92
C PRO A 205 -8.43 -9.46 -10.12
N HIS A 206 -8.40 -10.79 -9.98
CA HIS A 206 -7.21 -11.55 -10.38
C HIS A 206 -6.85 -11.24 -11.86
N PRO A 207 -5.55 -11.03 -12.23
CA PRO A 207 -4.34 -11.34 -11.47
C PRO A 207 -3.79 -10.20 -10.57
N TYR A 208 -4.44 -9.04 -10.48
CA TYR A 208 -3.89 -7.86 -9.79
C TYR A 208 -3.38 -8.12 -8.37
N PRO A 209 -4.10 -8.81 -7.47
CA PRO A 209 -3.60 -9.04 -6.12
C PRO A 209 -2.25 -9.77 -6.09
N ALA A 210 -2.12 -10.86 -6.85
CA ALA A 210 -0.88 -11.64 -6.93
C ALA A 210 0.23 -10.88 -7.64
N MET A 211 -0.09 -10.21 -8.75
CA MET A 211 0.87 -9.45 -9.55
C MET A 211 1.47 -8.28 -8.75
N VAL A 212 0.63 -7.51 -8.07
CA VAL A 212 1.08 -6.39 -7.22
C VAL A 212 1.90 -6.90 -6.05
N ARG A 213 1.49 -8.01 -5.40
CA ARG A 213 2.25 -8.69 -4.35
C ARG A 213 3.66 -9.04 -4.83
N ASP A 214 3.76 -9.71 -5.99
CA ASP A 214 5.03 -10.22 -6.49
C ASP A 214 6.01 -9.07 -6.79
N PHE A 215 5.53 -7.96 -7.38
CA PHE A 215 6.35 -6.77 -7.61
C PHE A 215 6.72 -6.03 -6.33
N GLN A 216 5.89 -6.09 -5.28
CA GLN A 216 6.21 -5.52 -3.97
C GLN A 216 7.06 -6.45 -3.10
N SER A 217 7.12 -7.75 -3.40
CA SER A 217 7.84 -8.74 -2.58
C SER A 217 9.35 -8.49 -2.45
N ILE A 218 9.91 -7.64 -3.31
CA ILE A 218 11.29 -7.15 -3.18
C ILE A 218 11.56 -6.53 -1.80
N ILE A 219 10.55 -5.90 -1.18
CA ILE A 219 10.64 -5.32 0.18
C ILE A 219 11.05 -6.37 1.19
N GLY A 220 10.32 -7.48 1.25
CA GLY A 220 10.56 -8.55 2.22
C GLY A 220 11.78 -9.41 1.86
N LYS A 221 12.08 -9.61 0.55
CA LYS A 221 13.29 -10.31 0.11
C LYS A 221 14.54 -9.59 0.62
N GLU A 222 14.64 -8.28 0.36
CA GLU A 222 15.73 -7.46 0.86
C GLU A 222 15.78 -7.41 2.39
N ALA A 223 14.61 -7.30 3.06
CA ALA A 223 14.55 -7.26 4.52
C ALA A 223 15.12 -8.56 5.14
N LYS A 224 14.82 -9.73 4.58
CA LYS A 224 15.37 -11.02 5.02
C LYS A 224 16.90 -11.04 4.92
N GLU A 225 17.44 -10.70 3.76
CA GLU A 225 18.90 -10.67 3.51
C GLU A 225 19.60 -9.67 4.43
N GLN A 226 19.04 -8.47 4.56
CA GLN A 226 19.60 -7.41 5.38
C GLN A 226 19.54 -7.73 6.88
N MET A 227 18.46 -8.37 7.37
CA MET A 227 18.36 -8.83 8.75
C MET A 227 19.38 -9.95 9.05
N MET A 228 19.55 -10.91 8.15
CA MET A 228 20.57 -11.94 8.28
C MET A 228 21.98 -11.34 8.29
N ALA A 229 22.24 -10.29 7.53
CA ALA A 229 23.53 -9.61 7.53
C ALA A 229 23.75 -8.78 8.82
N ALA A 230 22.71 -8.15 9.36
CA ALA A 230 22.80 -7.26 10.52
C ALA A 230 22.81 -8.00 11.87
N GLU A 231 21.93 -9.01 12.04
CA GLU A 231 21.67 -9.69 13.30
C GLU A 231 21.97 -11.21 13.27
N GLY A 232 22.32 -11.77 12.10
CA GLY A 232 22.57 -13.20 11.92
C GLY A 232 21.32 -14.07 11.99
N ARG A 233 20.12 -13.47 12.08
CA ARG A 233 18.83 -14.15 12.17
C ARG A 233 17.68 -13.32 11.58
N LEU A 234 16.53 -13.95 11.37
CA LEU A 234 15.30 -13.25 11.01
C LEU A 234 14.75 -12.43 12.18
N PRO A 235 13.92 -11.39 11.91
CA PRO A 235 13.21 -10.68 12.97
C PRO A 235 12.19 -11.58 13.64
N ASP A 236 11.89 -11.32 14.91
CA ASP A 236 10.83 -12.05 15.63
C ASP A 236 9.44 -11.54 15.21
N THR A 237 9.36 -10.26 14.83
CA THR A 237 8.10 -9.63 14.42
C THR A 237 8.33 -8.73 13.21
N ILE A 238 7.44 -8.83 12.21
CA ILE A 238 7.36 -7.87 11.10
C ILE A 238 6.03 -7.13 11.15
N ILE A 239 6.07 -5.81 10.89
CA ILE A 239 4.91 -4.92 11.04
C ILE A 239 4.80 -3.99 9.83
N ALA A 240 3.59 -3.80 9.32
CA ALA A 240 3.32 -2.79 8.29
C ALA A 240 1.90 -2.21 8.40
N ALA A 241 1.74 -0.96 7.99
CA ALA A 241 0.44 -0.32 7.89
C ALA A 241 -0.36 -0.86 6.69
N ILE A 242 -1.68 -0.89 6.84
CA ILE A 242 -2.60 -1.46 5.85
C ILE A 242 -3.73 -0.49 5.51
N GLY A 243 -3.77 -0.08 4.23
CA GLY A 243 -4.98 0.38 3.55
C GLY A 243 -5.45 -0.78 2.68
N GLY A 244 -5.25 -0.72 1.36
CA GLY A 244 -5.41 -1.92 0.51
C GLY A 244 -4.35 -3.00 0.73
N GLY A 245 -3.20 -2.68 1.35
CA GLY A 245 -2.24 -3.63 1.91
C GLY A 245 -1.02 -3.96 1.05
N SER A 246 -0.69 -3.20 -0.01
CA SER A 246 0.40 -3.59 -0.92
C SER A 246 1.80 -3.52 -0.29
N ASN A 247 2.09 -2.51 0.54
CA ASN A 247 3.37 -2.44 1.24
C ASN A 247 3.52 -3.57 2.27
N ALA A 248 2.44 -3.88 2.97
CA ALA A 248 2.39 -4.95 3.95
C ALA A 248 2.57 -6.31 3.28
N MET A 249 1.85 -6.60 2.19
CA MET A 249 2.01 -7.84 1.46
C MET A 249 3.41 -7.98 0.86
N GLY A 250 4.00 -6.88 0.39
CA GLY A 250 5.38 -6.85 -0.08
C GLY A 250 6.40 -7.24 0.99
N LEU A 251 6.20 -6.79 2.24
CA LEU A 251 7.02 -7.20 3.37
C LEU A 251 6.69 -8.63 3.80
N PHE A 252 5.39 -8.99 3.94
CA PHE A 252 4.94 -10.23 4.56
C PHE A 252 5.17 -11.47 3.69
N PHE A 253 4.93 -11.36 2.37
CA PHE A 253 4.93 -12.51 1.48
C PHE A 253 6.21 -13.37 1.58
N PRO A 254 7.44 -12.83 1.54
CA PRO A 254 8.64 -13.64 1.70
C PRO A 254 8.80 -14.32 3.07
N PHE A 255 8.06 -13.87 4.10
CA PHE A 255 8.09 -14.42 5.45
C PHE A 255 6.91 -15.35 5.77
N LEU A 256 5.99 -15.59 4.84
CA LEU A 256 4.77 -16.34 5.14
C LEU A 256 5.04 -17.77 5.64
N ASP A 257 6.08 -18.43 5.14
CA ASP A 257 6.45 -19.78 5.55
C ASP A 257 7.45 -19.81 6.73
N ASP A 258 7.97 -18.66 7.17
CA ASP A 258 8.78 -18.54 8.39
C ASP A 258 7.85 -18.49 9.61
N LYS A 259 7.41 -19.66 10.10
CA LYS A 259 6.33 -19.78 11.10
C LYS A 259 6.66 -19.13 12.44
N ASP A 260 7.94 -18.99 12.77
CA ASP A 260 8.43 -18.34 14.00
C ASP A 260 8.40 -16.80 13.91
N VAL A 261 8.24 -16.24 12.71
CA VAL A 261 8.09 -14.80 12.51
C VAL A 261 6.64 -14.39 12.69
N ARG A 262 6.37 -13.57 13.70
CA ARG A 262 5.06 -12.96 13.93
C ARG A 262 4.79 -11.87 12.89
N ILE A 263 3.60 -11.88 12.29
CA ILE A 263 3.21 -10.92 11.24
C ILE A 263 2.04 -10.07 11.73
N ILE A 264 2.19 -8.75 11.71
CA ILE A 264 1.17 -7.83 12.19
C ILE A 264 0.86 -6.78 11.12
N GLY A 265 -0.39 -6.73 10.68
CA GLY A 265 -0.96 -5.66 9.87
C GLY A 265 -1.66 -4.62 10.73
N VAL A 266 -1.41 -3.34 10.47
CA VAL A 266 -1.98 -2.25 11.25
C VAL A 266 -2.92 -1.41 10.40
N GLU A 267 -4.21 -1.46 10.73
CA GLU A 267 -5.29 -0.77 10.05
C GLU A 267 -5.54 0.64 10.65
N ALA A 268 -6.16 1.51 9.86
CA ALA A 268 -6.56 2.83 10.31
C ALA A 268 -7.85 2.76 11.14
N GLY A 269 -7.71 2.87 12.46
CA GLY A 269 -8.82 2.89 13.42
C GLY A 269 -9.55 4.24 13.51
N GLY A 270 -9.10 5.27 12.78
CA GLY A 270 -9.74 6.57 12.74
C GLY A 270 -9.99 7.17 14.13
N LYS A 271 -11.26 7.45 14.44
CA LYS A 271 -11.66 7.90 15.79
C LYS A 271 -11.97 6.73 16.75
N GLY A 272 -11.96 5.49 16.27
CA GLY A 272 -12.25 4.28 17.01
C GLY A 272 -13.07 3.29 16.17
N VAL A 273 -12.77 2.00 16.24
CA VAL A 273 -13.44 0.95 15.45
C VAL A 273 -14.92 0.75 15.82
N ASP A 274 -15.31 1.15 17.03
CA ASP A 274 -16.71 1.11 17.48
C ASP A 274 -17.56 2.24 16.89
N MET A 275 -16.93 3.22 16.24
CA MET A 275 -17.59 4.38 15.65
C MET A 275 -17.81 4.15 14.15
N LYS A 276 -19.01 3.71 13.75
CA LYS A 276 -19.36 3.48 12.35
C LYS A 276 -19.00 4.68 11.47
N MET A 277 -18.39 4.42 10.29
CA MET A 277 -17.97 5.43 9.30
C MET A 277 -16.86 6.40 9.77
N GLU A 278 -16.25 6.16 10.90
CA GLU A 278 -15.17 6.99 11.44
C GLU A 278 -13.82 6.23 11.51
N HIS A 279 -13.72 5.08 10.81
CA HIS A 279 -12.51 4.26 10.68
C HIS A 279 -12.47 3.57 9.32
N CYS A 280 -11.29 3.02 8.94
CA CYS A 280 -11.06 2.23 7.73
C CYS A 280 -10.50 0.82 8.03
N ALA A 281 -10.74 0.30 9.24
CA ALA A 281 -10.30 -1.01 9.69
C ALA A 281 -11.23 -2.11 9.14
N SER A 282 -10.94 -2.61 7.94
CA SER A 282 -11.82 -3.55 7.22
C SER A 282 -11.78 -4.97 7.77
N LEU A 283 -10.65 -5.44 8.29
CA LEU A 283 -10.54 -6.77 8.93
C LEU A 283 -11.07 -6.74 10.35
N THR A 284 -10.78 -5.68 11.10
CA THR A 284 -11.20 -5.54 12.50
C THR A 284 -12.70 -5.23 12.64
N GLY A 285 -13.27 -4.42 11.74
CA GLY A 285 -14.65 -3.92 11.85
C GLY A 285 -15.56 -4.26 10.67
N GLY A 286 -15.07 -4.98 9.66
CA GLY A 286 -15.83 -5.33 8.46
C GLY A 286 -16.26 -6.80 8.40
N ARG A 287 -16.75 -7.19 7.23
CA ARG A 287 -17.16 -8.57 6.93
C ARG A 287 -16.93 -8.91 5.45
N PRO A 288 -16.88 -10.21 5.07
CA PRO A 288 -16.69 -10.61 3.67
C PRO A 288 -17.77 -10.08 2.74
N GLY A 289 -17.35 -9.61 1.55
CA GLY A 289 -18.21 -9.14 0.46
C GLY A 289 -17.42 -8.98 -0.83
N VAL A 290 -17.98 -8.34 -1.84
CA VAL A 290 -17.32 -8.09 -3.12
C VAL A 290 -17.14 -6.59 -3.32
N LEU A 291 -15.91 -6.16 -3.59
CA LEU A 291 -15.56 -4.78 -3.86
C LEU A 291 -14.50 -4.72 -4.96
N HIS A 292 -14.66 -3.82 -5.95
CA HIS A 292 -13.69 -3.56 -7.02
C HIS A 292 -13.15 -4.81 -7.71
N GLY A 293 -14.00 -5.81 -7.92
CA GLY A 293 -13.67 -6.99 -8.72
C GLY A 293 -13.09 -8.19 -7.95
N ASN A 294 -13.03 -8.14 -6.64
CA ASN A 294 -12.60 -9.28 -5.81
C ASN A 294 -13.47 -9.45 -4.56
N ARG A 295 -13.53 -10.69 -4.05
CA ARG A 295 -14.13 -10.98 -2.74
C ARG A 295 -13.08 -10.74 -1.66
N THR A 296 -13.44 -9.95 -0.65
CA THR A 296 -12.53 -9.55 0.43
C THR A 296 -13.33 -9.13 1.67
N TYR A 297 -12.65 -8.83 2.77
CA TYR A 297 -13.25 -8.10 3.89
C TYR A 297 -13.44 -6.64 3.51
N LEU A 298 -14.61 -6.08 3.85
CA LEU A 298 -14.93 -4.69 3.58
C LEU A 298 -15.93 -4.13 4.61
N LEU A 299 -15.94 -2.80 4.75
CA LEU A 299 -16.90 -2.09 5.56
C LEU A 299 -18.24 -2.02 4.80
N GLN A 300 -19.28 -2.62 5.38
CA GLN A 300 -20.63 -2.62 4.81
C GLN A 300 -21.70 -2.66 5.89
N ASP A 301 -22.87 -2.11 5.58
CA ASP A 301 -24.05 -2.20 6.44
C ASP A 301 -24.77 -3.55 6.30
N ASP A 302 -25.90 -3.70 7.03
CA ASP A 302 -26.65 -4.95 7.04
C ASP A 302 -27.35 -5.26 5.72
N ASP A 303 -27.57 -4.25 4.89
CA ASP A 303 -28.12 -4.36 3.53
C ASP A 303 -27.03 -4.63 2.47
N GLY A 304 -25.76 -4.72 2.88
CA GLY A 304 -24.60 -4.94 2.01
C GLY A 304 -24.13 -3.68 1.27
N GLN A 305 -24.60 -2.50 1.66
CA GLN A 305 -24.11 -1.24 1.12
C GLN A 305 -22.73 -0.93 1.71
N ILE A 306 -21.81 -0.50 0.87
CA ILE A 306 -20.46 -0.16 1.29
C ILE A 306 -20.48 1.08 2.17
N LEU A 307 -20.01 0.94 3.38
CA LEU A 307 -19.79 2.07 4.29
C LEU A 307 -18.45 2.72 3.91
N GLU A 308 -18.50 4.01 3.70
CA GLU A 308 -17.29 4.81 3.55
C GLU A 308 -16.71 5.08 4.92
N GLY A 309 -15.41 4.85 5.04
CA GLY A 309 -14.67 5.09 6.26
C GLY A 309 -14.10 6.50 6.32
N PHE A 310 -13.25 6.73 7.31
CA PHE A 310 -12.43 7.91 7.45
C PHE A 310 -11.07 7.54 8.05
N SER A 311 -10.02 8.17 7.53
CA SER A 311 -8.69 8.18 8.13
C SER A 311 -8.04 9.54 7.89
N ILE A 312 -7.27 10.02 8.86
CA ILE A 312 -6.37 11.17 8.68
C ILE A 312 -5.35 10.90 7.57
N SER A 313 -5.00 9.63 7.39
CA SER A 313 -4.12 9.15 6.31
C SER A 313 -4.94 8.84 5.07
N ALA A 314 -4.82 9.70 4.04
CA ALA A 314 -5.51 9.50 2.77
C ALA A 314 -5.13 8.19 2.05
N GLY A 315 -3.95 7.63 2.32
CA GLY A 315 -3.52 6.35 1.75
C GLY A 315 -4.10 5.13 2.44
N LEU A 316 -4.70 5.29 3.63
CA LEU A 316 -5.41 4.24 4.36
C LEU A 316 -6.93 4.42 4.32
N ASP A 317 -7.43 5.48 3.70
CA ASP A 317 -8.85 5.81 3.59
C ASP A 317 -9.52 4.97 2.47
N TYR A 318 -9.69 3.68 2.75
CA TYR A 318 -10.25 2.69 1.83
C TYR A 318 -11.08 1.65 2.60
N PRO A 319 -12.34 1.39 2.20
CA PRO A 319 -13.26 0.53 2.96
C PRO A 319 -13.07 -0.97 2.70
N GLY A 320 -11.99 -1.38 2.08
CA GLY A 320 -11.68 -2.78 1.75
C GLY A 320 -10.21 -3.09 1.93
N ILE A 321 -9.83 -4.32 1.61
CA ILE A 321 -8.45 -4.80 1.76
C ILE A 321 -8.14 -5.82 0.65
N GLY A 322 -6.85 -6.15 0.46
CA GLY A 322 -6.44 -7.21 -0.45
C GLY A 322 -6.94 -8.59 -0.02
N PRO A 323 -7.38 -9.45 -0.96
CA PRO A 323 -7.97 -10.75 -0.64
C PRO A 323 -7.00 -11.72 0.05
N GLU A 324 -5.71 -11.63 -0.22
CA GLU A 324 -4.69 -12.44 0.45
C GLU A 324 -4.58 -12.07 1.94
N HIS A 325 -4.69 -10.79 2.30
CA HIS A 325 -4.79 -10.36 3.70
C HIS A 325 -6.01 -10.94 4.39
N SER A 326 -7.17 -10.95 3.71
CA SER A 326 -8.40 -11.56 4.23
C SER A 326 -8.21 -13.04 4.52
N TRP A 327 -7.56 -13.75 3.61
CA TRP A 327 -7.24 -15.17 3.79
C TRP A 327 -6.24 -15.40 4.93
N LEU A 328 -5.15 -14.61 5.02
CA LEU A 328 -4.16 -14.73 6.09
C LEU A 328 -4.77 -14.46 7.47
N HIS A 329 -5.77 -13.57 7.54
CA HIS A 329 -6.55 -13.34 8.74
C HIS A 329 -7.38 -14.58 9.14
N GLU A 330 -8.14 -15.14 8.20
CA GLU A 330 -9.00 -16.31 8.44
C GLU A 330 -8.22 -17.58 8.88
N VAL A 331 -7.03 -17.79 8.27
CA VAL A 331 -6.18 -18.93 8.61
C VAL A 331 -5.29 -18.67 9.83
N GLY A 332 -5.33 -17.46 10.41
CA GLY A 332 -4.56 -17.11 11.60
C GLY A 332 -3.04 -17.00 11.35
N ARG A 333 -2.59 -16.76 10.10
CA ARG A 333 -1.15 -16.59 9.81
C ARG A 333 -0.66 -15.19 10.14
N ALA A 334 -1.49 -14.17 9.99
CA ALA A 334 -1.21 -12.79 10.31
C ALA A 334 -2.26 -12.22 11.28
N GLU A 335 -1.79 -11.38 12.18
CA GLU A 335 -2.63 -10.63 13.11
C GLU A 335 -2.95 -9.26 12.51
N TYR A 336 -4.13 -8.73 12.81
CA TYR A 336 -4.53 -7.41 12.36
C TYR A 336 -5.07 -6.60 13.53
N VAL A 337 -4.59 -5.38 13.64
CA VAL A 337 -4.92 -4.46 14.74
C VAL A 337 -5.25 -3.09 14.18
N ALA A 338 -6.05 -2.32 14.91
CA ALA A 338 -6.41 -0.97 14.53
C ALA A 338 -5.73 0.07 15.44
N ILE A 339 -5.26 1.16 14.83
CA ILE A 339 -4.63 2.31 15.50
C ILE A 339 -5.43 3.57 15.14
N THR A 340 -5.74 4.38 16.16
CA THR A 340 -6.47 5.63 15.97
C THR A 340 -5.60 6.73 15.34
N ASP A 341 -6.27 7.72 14.73
CA ASP A 341 -5.59 8.90 14.15
C ASP A 341 -4.74 9.66 15.18
N LYS A 342 -5.21 9.74 16.43
CA LYS A 342 -4.47 10.37 17.52
C LYS A 342 -3.16 9.64 17.81
N GLU A 343 -3.21 8.32 17.95
CA GLU A 343 -2.01 7.49 18.21
C GLU A 343 -1.02 7.56 17.04
N ALA A 344 -1.54 7.59 15.81
CA ALA A 344 -0.70 7.74 14.62
C ALA A 344 0.02 9.10 14.59
N LEU A 345 -0.64 10.20 14.98
CA LEU A 345 -0.01 11.52 15.11
C LEU A 345 1.05 11.58 16.22
N GLU A 346 0.79 10.97 17.36
CA GLU A 346 1.78 10.86 18.46
C GLU A 346 3.03 10.08 18.00
N ALA A 347 2.84 8.97 17.26
CA ALA A 347 3.94 8.19 16.72
C ALA A 347 4.69 8.93 15.59
N PHE A 348 4.00 9.70 14.77
CA PHE A 348 4.61 10.58 13.78
C PHE A 348 5.61 11.54 14.44
N GLN A 349 5.16 12.25 15.51
CA GLN A 349 6.03 13.18 16.26
C GLN A 349 7.20 12.44 16.94
N LEU A 350 6.92 11.28 17.55
CA LEU A 350 7.94 10.45 18.19
C LEU A 350 9.06 10.09 17.21
N CYS A 351 8.74 9.66 15.99
CA CYS A 351 9.73 9.36 14.96
C CYS A 351 10.56 10.59 14.56
N CYS A 352 9.91 11.74 14.40
CA CYS A 352 10.60 12.98 14.09
C CYS A 352 11.60 13.37 15.18
N GLU A 353 11.20 13.26 16.45
CA GLU A 353 12.01 13.67 17.59
C GLU A 353 13.15 12.71 17.93
N THR A 354 12.93 11.40 17.70
CA THR A 354 13.94 10.38 18.02
C THR A 354 14.91 10.13 16.87
N GLU A 355 14.41 9.97 15.66
CA GLU A 355 15.23 9.52 14.52
C GLU A 355 15.52 10.62 13.49
N GLY A 356 14.89 11.80 13.62
CA GLY A 356 15.01 12.87 12.62
C GLY A 356 14.40 12.46 11.26
N ILE A 357 13.47 11.50 11.27
CA ILE A 357 12.77 11.01 10.09
C ILE A 357 11.32 11.49 10.15
N ILE A 358 10.86 12.14 9.10
CA ILE A 358 9.45 12.55 8.96
C ILE A 358 8.71 11.46 8.18
N PRO A 359 8.02 10.51 8.86
CA PRO A 359 7.31 9.43 8.20
C PRO A 359 6.03 9.94 7.56
N ALA A 360 5.48 9.23 6.58
CA ALA A 360 4.10 9.49 6.16
C ALA A 360 3.11 9.06 7.26
N LEU A 361 1.88 9.57 7.20
CA LEU A 361 0.83 9.18 8.16
C LEU A 361 0.48 7.69 8.06
N GLU A 362 0.63 7.07 6.89
CA GLU A 362 0.43 5.65 6.69
C GLU A 362 1.34 4.81 7.62
N PRO A 363 2.68 4.86 7.52
CA PRO A 363 3.55 4.07 8.40
C PRO A 363 3.52 4.54 9.85
N SER A 364 3.04 5.74 10.15
CA SER A 364 2.86 6.22 11.52
C SER A 364 1.83 5.39 12.30
N HIS A 365 0.83 4.80 11.64
CA HIS A 365 -0.07 3.82 12.26
C HIS A 365 0.68 2.57 12.71
N ALA A 366 1.53 2.01 11.83
CA ALA A 366 2.37 0.87 12.21
C ALA A 366 3.33 1.20 13.35
N LEU A 367 3.95 2.38 13.30
CA LEU A 367 4.85 2.85 14.35
C LEU A 367 4.15 3.02 15.70
N ALA A 368 2.90 3.50 15.71
CA ALA A 368 2.11 3.60 16.93
C ALA A 368 1.90 2.24 17.58
N HIS A 369 1.68 1.19 16.79
CA HIS A 369 1.58 -0.16 17.32
C HIS A 369 2.94 -0.66 17.82
N VAL A 370 4.03 -0.40 17.11
CA VAL A 370 5.40 -0.68 17.59
C VAL A 370 5.64 -0.02 18.96
N ALA A 371 5.28 1.25 19.10
CA ALA A 371 5.45 1.97 20.36
C ALA A 371 4.65 1.39 21.52
N LYS A 372 3.51 0.76 21.23
CA LYS A 372 2.69 0.07 22.25
C LYS A 372 3.30 -1.26 22.72
N ILE A 373 3.86 -2.05 21.79
CA ILE A 373 4.29 -3.41 22.13
C ILE A 373 5.78 -3.53 22.49
N ALA A 374 6.63 -2.67 21.92
CA ALA A 374 8.09 -2.77 22.11
C ALA A 374 8.53 -2.74 23.59
N PRO A 375 7.96 -1.87 24.48
CA PRO A 375 8.36 -1.82 25.89
C PRO A 375 8.21 -3.13 26.65
N ASP A 376 7.20 -3.94 26.28
CA ASP A 376 6.86 -5.19 27.00
C ASP A 376 7.58 -6.41 26.41
N LEU A 377 8.35 -6.25 25.33
CA LEU A 377 9.08 -7.34 24.68
C LEU A 377 10.54 -7.44 25.21
N PRO A 378 11.16 -8.63 25.14
CA PRO A 378 12.56 -8.81 25.51
C PRO A 378 13.51 -7.90 24.72
N LYS A 379 14.64 -7.52 25.31
CA LYS A 379 15.64 -6.64 24.68
C LYS A 379 16.33 -7.23 23.44
N ASP A 380 16.30 -8.54 23.30
CA ASP A 380 16.83 -9.28 22.16
C ASP A 380 15.76 -9.57 21.10
N HIS A 381 14.49 -9.25 21.38
CA HIS A 381 13.41 -9.31 20.40
C HIS A 381 13.61 -8.27 19.31
N ILE A 382 13.46 -8.67 18.05
CA ILE A 382 13.66 -7.80 16.89
C ILE A 382 12.32 -7.54 16.21
N ILE A 383 11.98 -6.26 16.09
CA ILE A 383 10.85 -5.79 15.28
C ILE A 383 11.40 -5.16 13.98
N CYS A 384 10.95 -5.65 12.82
CA CYS A 384 11.21 -5.01 11.54
C CYS A 384 9.91 -4.39 11.01
N MET A 385 9.87 -3.06 10.87
CA MET A 385 8.72 -2.31 10.38
C MET A 385 9.00 -1.72 8.99
N ASN A 386 8.04 -1.81 8.05
CA ASN A 386 8.15 -1.09 6.78
C ASN A 386 7.80 0.39 6.93
N LEU A 387 8.79 1.27 6.74
CA LEU A 387 8.60 2.70 6.63
C LEU A 387 8.29 3.03 5.15
N CYS A 388 7.03 2.88 4.78
CA CYS A 388 6.58 2.72 3.39
C CYS A 388 6.41 4.04 2.61
N GLY A 389 6.54 5.19 3.26
CA GLY A 389 6.44 6.51 2.62
C GLY A 389 6.90 7.64 3.53
N ARG A 390 7.38 8.74 2.91
CA ARG A 390 7.83 9.93 3.63
C ARG A 390 6.71 10.95 3.79
N GLY A 391 6.84 11.77 4.84
CA GLY A 391 5.78 12.65 5.33
C GLY A 391 5.71 14.03 4.69
N ASP A 392 6.58 14.37 3.72
CA ASP A 392 6.54 15.70 3.08
C ASP A 392 5.15 16.07 2.53
N LYS A 393 4.40 15.07 2.07
CA LYS A 393 3.03 15.26 1.57
C LYS A 393 2.01 15.57 2.67
N ASP A 394 2.30 15.21 3.91
CA ASP A 394 1.37 15.26 5.04
C ASP A 394 1.58 16.47 5.96
N ILE A 395 2.63 17.25 5.73
CA ILE A 395 3.05 18.37 6.60
C ILE A 395 1.88 19.33 6.88
N PHE A 396 1.11 19.72 5.85
CA PHE A 396 -0.02 20.62 6.04
C PHE A 396 -1.17 20.00 6.85
N THR A 397 -1.42 18.70 6.68
CA THR A 397 -2.41 17.97 7.45
C THR A 397 -1.97 17.85 8.91
N VAL A 398 -0.72 17.44 9.14
CA VAL A 398 -0.14 17.30 10.48
C VAL A 398 -0.13 18.67 11.20
N ALA A 399 0.36 19.73 10.54
CA ALA A 399 0.37 21.08 11.11
C ALA A 399 -1.00 21.54 11.61
N ARG A 400 -2.04 21.32 10.78
CA ARG A 400 -3.44 21.66 11.16
C ARG A 400 -3.89 20.90 12.40
N HIS A 401 -3.59 19.61 12.50
CA HIS A 401 -3.98 18.78 13.66
C HIS A 401 -3.18 19.13 14.93
N LEU A 402 -1.94 19.59 14.76
CA LEU A 402 -1.09 20.05 15.87
C LEU A 402 -1.36 21.53 16.25
N GLY A 403 -2.28 22.20 15.55
CA GLY A 403 -2.62 23.61 15.83
C GLY A 403 -1.61 24.64 15.33
N PHE A 404 -0.73 24.26 14.38
CA PHE A 404 0.20 25.18 13.74
C PHE A 404 -0.48 25.87 12.55
N ASP A 405 -0.41 27.20 12.50
CA ASP A 405 -0.82 27.97 11.33
C ASP A 405 0.33 28.05 10.33
N MET A 406 0.16 27.40 9.18
CA MET A 406 1.15 27.40 8.10
C MET A 406 1.02 28.63 7.18
N SER A 407 0.01 29.48 7.36
CA SER A 407 -0.21 30.67 6.53
C SER A 407 0.90 31.72 6.69
N ASP A 408 1.55 31.75 7.86
CA ASP A 408 2.68 32.67 8.12
C ASP A 408 4.01 32.16 7.57
N THR A 409 4.11 30.86 7.20
CA THR A 409 5.34 30.23 6.70
C THR A 409 5.41 30.19 5.16
N VAL A 410 4.26 30.26 4.50
CA VAL A 410 4.20 30.47 3.04
C VAL A 410 4.33 31.97 2.83
N GLY A 411 5.52 32.42 2.44
CA GLY A 411 5.80 33.82 2.23
C GLY A 411 4.64 34.51 1.49
N ARG A 412 4.17 35.62 2.03
CA ARG A 412 3.31 36.54 1.28
C ARG A 412 4.08 36.86 0.02
N ASP A 413 3.49 36.58 -1.15
CA ASP A 413 4.07 36.99 -2.41
C ASP A 413 4.53 38.44 -2.25
N ALA A 414 5.83 38.66 -2.41
CA ALA A 414 6.36 39.99 -2.56
C ALA A 414 5.78 40.48 -3.88
N ASP A 415 4.85 41.42 -3.82
CA ASP A 415 4.32 42.16 -4.95
C ASP A 415 5.44 42.78 -5.85
#